data_ff70978e57d4a9de8332f0cef67b9723
#
_entry.id   ff70978e57d4a9de8332f0cef67b9723
#
_cell.length_a   1.000
_cell.length_b   1.000
_cell.length_c   1.000
_cell.angle_alpha   90.00
_cell.angle_beta   90.00
_cell.angle_gamma   90.00
#
_symmetry.space_group_name_H-M   'P 1'
#
loop_
_entity.id
_entity.type
_entity.pdbx_description
1 polymer ?
#
loop_
_entity_poly.entity_id
_entity_poly.type
_entity_poly.pdbx_seq_one_letter_code
_entity_poly.pdbx_strand_id
1 'polypeptide(L)'
;MTNKRAYMDHNATTPLRQEARTAVVEALGVLGNPSSVHAEGRTARALIEGARRDVAALIGAKPSEVVFTSGGTEAAAMAVHAAKAALGVKRLLVSAVEHDAVLSAAEASGLPVSLVPVDGEGRADLAALKAALAADDAPALVALMLANNETGVLQPVAEAAAIVHEAGAFLLCDAVQAAGKIPVDFAALRADMLILGGHKLGAPMGVGALTVREGMAFAARSVGGGQEMRRRAGSENVIGIAGFGAAARAAHGGLQDFARLAALRDRIEARIADVAPDAVFFGAGAERLPNTSYLSAPGLDAETLLMALDLDGIAVSAGAACSSGKIGRSRILDAMGVPETLSRGAIRVSLGWTSVAADVDRFVESWSRARNRARTKADKANTSIPAGAASEAPLAAVES
;
A
#
# COMPACT_ATOMS: atom_id res chain seq x y z
N MET A 1 28.80 -2.23 -21.54
CA MET A 1 28.30 -1.90 -20.18
C MET A 1 26.85 -2.34 -20.13
N THR A 2 26.53 -3.37 -19.36
CA THR A 2 25.14 -3.78 -19.14
C THR A 2 24.42 -2.63 -18.45
N ASN A 3 23.48 -2.01 -19.15
CA ASN A 3 22.70 -0.88 -18.63
C ASN A 3 21.90 -1.39 -17.43
N LYS A 4 22.37 -1.10 -16.20
CA LYS A 4 21.73 -1.56 -14.96
C LYS A 4 20.30 -1.04 -14.94
N ARG A 5 19.32 -1.94 -14.80
CA ARG A 5 17.90 -1.62 -14.76
C ARG A 5 17.60 -0.68 -13.57
N ALA A 6 16.80 0.38 -13.79
CA ALA A 6 16.30 1.26 -12.72
C ALA A 6 15.00 0.65 -12.16
N TYR A 7 15.08 0.15 -10.93
CA TYR A 7 13.90 -0.38 -10.25
C TYR A 7 13.25 0.72 -9.41
N MET A 8 12.08 1.17 -9.84
CA MET A 8 11.32 2.28 -9.25
C MET A 8 9.88 1.86 -8.92
N ASP A 9 9.71 0.61 -8.49
CA ASP A 9 8.41 0.02 -8.10
C ASP A 9 8.44 -0.61 -6.70
N HIS A 10 9.08 0.07 -5.75
CA HIS A 10 9.27 -0.42 -4.38
C HIS A 10 7.96 -0.55 -3.57
N ASN A 11 6.88 0.13 -3.97
CA ASN A 11 5.58 -0.03 -3.34
C ASN A 11 4.85 -1.31 -3.80
N ALA A 12 5.18 -1.89 -4.94
CA ALA A 12 4.67 -3.20 -5.34
C ALA A 12 5.38 -4.33 -4.56
N THR A 13 6.70 -4.32 -4.57
CA THR A 13 7.58 -5.13 -3.73
C THR A 13 8.94 -4.48 -3.71
N THR A 14 9.77 -4.79 -2.72
CA THR A 14 11.12 -4.23 -2.66
C THR A 14 12.16 -5.35 -2.67
N PRO A 15 13.38 -5.13 -3.20
CA PRO A 15 14.43 -6.14 -3.19
C PRO A 15 14.68 -6.70 -1.79
N LEU A 16 15.02 -7.98 -1.72
CA LEU A 16 15.39 -8.62 -0.45
C LEU A 16 16.60 -7.91 0.14
N ARG A 17 16.51 -7.46 1.40
CA ARG A 17 17.64 -6.87 2.12
C ARG A 17 18.73 -7.91 2.35
N GLN A 18 19.99 -7.49 2.36
CA GLN A 18 21.10 -8.41 2.58
C GLN A 18 21.03 -9.05 3.97
N GLU A 19 20.62 -8.32 4.99
CA GLU A 19 20.42 -8.81 6.36
C GLU A 19 19.34 -9.89 6.42
N ALA A 20 18.24 -9.68 5.69
CA ALA A 20 17.16 -10.66 5.59
C ALA A 20 17.62 -11.92 4.84
N ARG A 21 18.40 -11.76 3.76
CA ARG A 21 18.97 -12.87 3.01
C ARG A 21 19.88 -13.73 3.89
N THR A 22 20.77 -13.10 4.66
CA THR A 22 21.68 -13.77 5.60
C THR A 22 20.88 -14.55 6.63
N ALA A 23 19.89 -13.93 7.28
CA ALA A 23 19.06 -14.57 8.28
C ALA A 23 18.25 -15.78 7.71
N VAL A 24 17.76 -15.67 6.48
CA VAL A 24 17.09 -16.79 5.78
C VAL A 24 18.05 -17.95 5.55
N VAL A 25 19.27 -17.68 5.06
CA VAL A 25 20.27 -18.74 4.79
C VAL A 25 20.67 -19.43 6.09
N GLU A 26 20.89 -18.70 7.17
CA GLU A 26 21.19 -19.26 8.49
C GLU A 26 20.01 -20.11 9.02
N ALA A 27 18.78 -19.62 8.89
CA ALA A 27 17.58 -20.31 9.35
C ALA A 27 17.32 -21.63 8.59
N LEU A 28 17.76 -21.77 7.33
CA LEU A 28 17.67 -23.01 6.57
C LEU A 28 18.44 -24.17 7.23
N GLY A 29 19.49 -23.87 8.00
CA GLY A 29 20.25 -24.87 8.77
C GLY A 29 19.64 -25.26 10.11
N VAL A 30 18.55 -24.58 10.55
CA VAL A 30 17.95 -24.84 11.87
C VAL A 30 16.96 -25.99 11.79
N LEU A 31 17.29 -27.07 12.48
CA LEU A 31 16.38 -28.20 12.71
C LEU A 31 15.54 -27.92 13.96
N GLY A 32 14.26 -28.21 13.92
CA GLY A 32 13.40 -28.24 15.11
C GLY A 32 12.03 -27.62 14.91
N ASN A 33 11.06 -28.20 15.60
CA ASN A 33 9.73 -27.60 15.72
C ASN A 33 9.74 -26.62 16.88
N PRO A 34 9.34 -25.35 16.70
CA PRO A 34 9.33 -24.34 17.77
C PRO A 34 8.46 -24.69 18.99
N SER A 35 7.51 -25.61 18.82
CA SER A 35 6.67 -26.12 19.93
C SER A 35 7.33 -27.23 20.76
N SER A 36 8.48 -27.78 20.30
CA SER A 36 9.18 -28.85 21.00
C SER A 36 10.04 -28.30 22.15
N VAL A 37 10.16 -29.09 23.25
CA VAL A 37 10.88 -28.66 24.46
C VAL A 37 12.38 -29.00 24.43
N HIS A 38 12.85 -29.80 23.48
CA HIS A 38 14.27 -30.15 23.31
C HIS A 38 15.08 -28.98 22.71
N ALA A 39 16.41 -29.11 22.67
CA ALA A 39 17.32 -28.04 22.28
C ALA A 39 17.03 -27.43 20.90
N GLU A 40 16.78 -28.28 19.91
CA GLU A 40 16.51 -27.87 18.53
C GLU A 40 15.20 -27.06 18.44
N GLY A 41 14.15 -27.48 19.15
CA GLY A 41 12.88 -26.75 19.23
C GLY A 41 13.05 -25.38 19.91
N ARG A 42 13.84 -25.32 21.01
CA ARG A 42 14.16 -24.04 21.67
C ARG A 42 14.96 -23.10 20.76
N THR A 43 15.88 -23.62 19.95
CA THR A 43 16.64 -22.85 18.95
C THR A 43 15.71 -22.24 17.91
N ALA A 44 14.81 -23.03 17.32
CA ALA A 44 13.83 -22.54 16.35
C ALA A 44 12.88 -21.50 16.98
N ARG A 45 12.44 -21.73 18.22
CA ARG A 45 11.62 -20.77 18.97
C ARG A 45 12.37 -19.47 19.24
N ALA A 46 13.65 -19.52 19.59
CA ALA A 46 14.47 -18.34 19.86
C ALA A 46 14.59 -17.42 18.62
N LEU A 47 14.65 -18.00 17.40
CA LEU A 47 14.62 -17.24 16.15
C LEU A 47 13.29 -16.49 15.99
N ILE A 48 12.16 -17.18 16.19
CA ILE A 48 10.84 -16.57 16.09
C ILE A 48 10.69 -15.41 17.09
N GLU A 49 11.04 -15.65 18.36
CA GLU A 49 10.91 -14.62 19.40
C GLU A 49 11.92 -13.46 19.21
N GLY A 50 13.10 -13.72 18.62
CA GLY A 50 14.03 -12.68 18.18
C GLY A 50 13.41 -11.79 17.11
N ALA A 51 12.87 -12.39 16.05
CA ALA A 51 12.20 -11.69 14.97
C ALA A 51 10.96 -10.91 15.47
N ARG A 52 10.21 -11.49 16.43
CA ARG A 52 9.05 -10.83 17.03
C ARG A 52 9.44 -9.54 17.76
N ARG A 53 10.56 -9.54 18.49
CA ARG A 53 11.10 -8.33 19.12
C ARG A 53 11.51 -7.28 18.10
N ASP A 54 12.16 -7.70 17.00
CA ASP A 54 12.60 -6.78 15.95
C ASP A 54 11.41 -6.12 15.23
N VAL A 55 10.36 -6.90 14.92
CA VAL A 55 9.13 -6.38 14.30
C VAL A 55 8.38 -5.46 15.27
N ALA A 56 8.28 -5.82 16.54
CA ALA A 56 7.65 -4.99 17.56
C ALA A 56 8.38 -3.64 17.72
N ALA A 57 9.72 -3.65 17.78
CA ALA A 57 10.54 -2.46 17.88
C ALA A 57 10.38 -1.51 16.67
N LEU A 58 10.19 -2.05 15.46
CA LEU A 58 9.98 -1.25 14.25
C LEU A 58 8.73 -0.35 14.35
N ILE A 59 7.70 -0.79 15.06
CA ILE A 59 6.39 -0.13 15.12
C ILE A 59 6.02 0.34 16.53
N GLY A 60 6.95 0.37 17.49
CA GLY A 60 6.67 0.82 18.87
C GLY A 60 5.65 -0.06 19.61
N ALA A 61 5.54 -1.35 19.26
CA ALA A 61 4.62 -2.31 19.90
C ALA A 61 5.35 -3.20 20.91
N LYS A 62 4.59 -3.93 21.73
CA LYS A 62 5.11 -5.00 22.57
C LYS A 62 5.24 -6.29 21.76
N PRO A 63 6.26 -7.14 22.01
CA PRO A 63 6.35 -8.45 21.32
C PRO A 63 5.12 -9.33 21.49
N SER A 64 4.42 -9.28 22.63
CA SER A 64 3.17 -10.00 22.91
C SER A 64 1.99 -9.58 22.02
N GLU A 65 2.07 -8.41 21.40
CA GLU A 65 1.04 -7.88 20.52
C GLU A 65 1.20 -8.34 19.07
N VAL A 66 2.40 -8.78 18.66
CA VAL A 66 2.72 -9.20 17.27
C VAL A 66 2.33 -10.64 17.05
N VAL A 67 1.57 -10.91 16.00
CA VAL A 67 1.13 -12.24 15.53
C VAL A 67 1.62 -12.42 14.09
N PHE A 68 2.48 -13.40 13.83
CA PHE A 68 2.98 -13.65 12.48
C PHE A 68 1.91 -14.28 11.58
N THR A 69 1.89 -13.84 10.33
CA THR A 69 0.98 -14.27 9.27
C THR A 69 1.74 -14.56 7.99
N SER A 70 1.07 -15.06 6.96
CA SER A 70 1.66 -15.25 5.63
C SER A 70 1.78 -13.94 4.82
N GLY A 71 1.22 -12.83 5.32
CA GLY A 71 1.25 -11.52 4.66
C GLY A 71 0.13 -10.61 5.13
N GLY A 72 0.09 -9.39 4.59
CA GLY A 72 -0.93 -8.39 4.93
C GLY A 72 -2.36 -8.87 4.64
N THR A 73 -2.56 -9.64 3.58
CA THR A 73 -3.89 -10.18 3.22
C THR A 73 -4.43 -11.14 4.28
N GLU A 74 -3.60 -12.06 4.81
CA GLU A 74 -4.02 -12.92 5.92
C GLU A 74 -4.28 -12.08 7.18
N ALA A 75 -3.42 -11.10 7.46
CA ALA A 75 -3.59 -10.20 8.61
C ALA A 75 -4.91 -9.42 8.56
N ALA A 76 -5.29 -8.87 7.39
CA ALA A 76 -6.58 -8.19 7.18
C ALA A 76 -7.76 -9.12 7.44
N ALA A 77 -7.72 -10.32 6.85
CA ALA A 77 -8.78 -11.32 7.02
C ALA A 77 -8.91 -11.80 8.47
N MET A 78 -7.79 -11.93 9.20
CA MET A 78 -7.77 -12.28 10.63
C MET A 78 -8.36 -11.16 11.49
N ALA A 79 -8.02 -9.91 11.21
CA ALA A 79 -8.50 -8.74 11.95
C ALA A 79 -10.02 -8.59 11.82
N VAL A 80 -10.56 -8.67 10.60
CA VAL A 80 -11.99 -8.58 10.33
C VAL A 80 -12.74 -9.76 10.98
N HIS A 81 -12.18 -10.98 10.89
CA HIS A 81 -12.77 -12.15 11.55
C HIS A 81 -12.82 -11.98 13.07
N ALA A 82 -11.71 -11.56 13.70
CA ALA A 82 -11.64 -11.36 15.14
C ALA A 82 -12.61 -10.27 15.61
N ALA A 83 -12.73 -9.17 14.86
CA ALA A 83 -13.68 -8.10 15.15
C ALA A 83 -15.13 -8.61 15.18
N LYS A 84 -15.52 -9.40 14.17
CA LYS A 84 -16.84 -10.01 14.10
C LYS A 84 -17.08 -11.03 15.21
N ALA A 85 -16.13 -11.96 15.42
CA ALA A 85 -16.34 -13.15 16.25
C ALA A 85 -16.05 -12.92 17.73
N ALA A 86 -15.16 -12.01 18.10
CA ALA A 86 -14.76 -11.77 19.48
C ALA A 86 -15.21 -10.41 20.03
N LEU A 87 -15.35 -9.38 19.19
CA LEU A 87 -15.70 -8.03 19.62
C LEU A 87 -17.17 -7.69 19.36
N GLY A 88 -17.92 -8.59 18.75
CA GLY A 88 -19.34 -8.38 18.46
C GLY A 88 -19.63 -7.31 17.41
N VAL A 89 -18.65 -6.96 16.58
CA VAL A 89 -18.81 -5.98 15.50
C VAL A 89 -19.94 -6.41 14.55
N LYS A 90 -20.77 -5.45 14.16
CA LYS A 90 -21.95 -5.65 13.32
C LYS A 90 -21.89 -4.91 11.99
N ARG A 91 -21.00 -3.93 11.84
CA ARG A 91 -20.80 -3.13 10.64
C ARG A 91 -19.34 -2.73 10.47
N LEU A 92 -18.96 -2.42 9.25
CA LEU A 92 -17.60 -2.01 8.89
C LEU A 92 -17.64 -0.65 8.19
N LEU A 93 -16.79 0.27 8.61
CA LEU A 93 -16.53 1.52 7.91
C LEU A 93 -15.11 1.43 7.34
N VAL A 94 -14.96 1.46 6.03
CA VAL A 94 -13.69 1.23 5.34
C VAL A 94 -13.35 2.47 4.53
N SER A 95 -12.12 2.99 4.67
CA SER A 95 -11.71 4.13 3.86
C SER A 95 -11.82 3.79 2.36
N ALA A 96 -12.32 4.74 1.57
CA ALA A 96 -12.47 4.56 0.13
C ALA A 96 -11.13 4.31 -0.60
N VAL A 97 -10.02 4.59 0.05
CA VAL A 97 -8.66 4.40 -0.48
C VAL A 97 -7.90 3.22 0.12
N GLU A 98 -8.59 2.32 0.85
CA GLU A 98 -7.96 1.10 1.38
C GLU A 98 -7.40 0.18 0.30
N HIS A 99 -6.43 -0.64 0.68
CA HIS A 99 -5.94 -1.72 -0.17
C HIS A 99 -7.01 -2.81 -0.35
N ASP A 100 -7.06 -3.43 -1.55
CA ASP A 100 -8.04 -4.47 -1.89
C ASP A 100 -8.09 -5.62 -0.86
N ALA A 101 -6.97 -5.95 -0.22
CA ALA A 101 -6.94 -6.99 0.82
C ALA A 101 -7.84 -6.67 2.02
N VAL A 102 -7.94 -5.39 2.42
CA VAL A 102 -8.80 -4.94 3.52
C VAL A 102 -10.24 -4.87 3.05
N LEU A 103 -10.48 -4.28 1.87
CA LEU A 103 -11.83 -4.14 1.30
C LEU A 103 -12.46 -5.52 1.05
N SER A 104 -11.73 -6.43 0.39
CA SER A 104 -12.21 -7.80 0.13
C SER A 104 -12.43 -8.60 1.42
N ALA A 105 -11.59 -8.40 2.45
CA ALA A 105 -11.81 -9.03 3.75
C ALA A 105 -13.10 -8.50 4.43
N ALA A 106 -13.36 -7.19 4.29
CA ALA A 106 -14.57 -6.57 4.79
C ALA A 106 -15.82 -7.12 4.08
N GLU A 107 -15.82 -7.13 2.74
CA GLU A 107 -16.92 -7.67 1.92
C GLU A 107 -17.19 -9.16 2.21
N ALA A 108 -16.13 -9.96 2.28
CA ALA A 108 -16.24 -11.41 2.58
C ALA A 108 -16.72 -11.70 4.01
N SER A 109 -16.74 -10.71 4.90
CA SER A 109 -17.23 -10.88 6.28
C SER A 109 -18.74 -11.13 6.35
N GLY A 110 -19.50 -10.71 5.32
CA GLY A 110 -20.96 -10.71 5.30
C GLY A 110 -21.59 -9.66 6.22
N LEU A 111 -20.82 -8.71 6.76
CA LEU A 111 -21.34 -7.56 7.50
C LEU A 111 -21.61 -6.39 6.55
N PRO A 112 -22.53 -5.48 6.90
CA PRO A 112 -22.69 -4.21 6.18
C PRO A 112 -21.36 -3.44 6.11
N VAL A 113 -20.97 -2.99 4.91
CA VAL A 113 -19.76 -2.21 4.65
C VAL A 113 -20.16 -0.83 4.12
N SER A 114 -19.69 0.22 4.77
CA SER A 114 -19.82 1.60 4.32
C SER A 114 -18.45 2.20 4.02
N LEU A 115 -18.33 2.94 2.92
CA LEU A 115 -17.09 3.62 2.59
C LEU A 115 -17.01 4.98 3.27
N VAL A 116 -15.87 5.26 3.90
CA VAL A 116 -15.50 6.60 4.39
C VAL A 116 -14.87 7.35 3.22
N PRO A 117 -15.47 8.47 2.78
CA PRO A 117 -14.96 9.24 1.64
C PRO A 117 -13.61 9.88 1.93
N VAL A 118 -12.97 10.35 0.87
CA VAL A 118 -11.71 11.11 0.93
C VAL A 118 -11.87 12.44 0.20
N ASP A 119 -11.00 13.40 0.49
CA ASP A 119 -10.88 14.65 -0.25
C ASP A 119 -10.13 14.48 -1.59
N GLY A 120 -9.96 15.57 -2.34
CA GLY A 120 -9.26 15.57 -3.62
C GLY A 120 -7.76 15.22 -3.53
N GLU A 121 -7.17 15.30 -2.35
CA GLU A 121 -5.79 14.86 -2.08
C GLU A 121 -5.73 13.40 -1.63
N GLY A 122 -6.86 12.74 -1.40
CA GLY A 122 -6.94 11.35 -0.97
C GLY A 122 -6.85 11.16 0.55
N ARG A 123 -7.09 12.21 1.37
CA ARG A 123 -7.17 12.11 2.83
C ARG A 123 -8.60 11.77 3.26
N ALA A 124 -8.73 10.88 4.24
CA ALA A 124 -10.01 10.49 4.80
C ALA A 124 -10.77 11.68 5.40
N ASP A 125 -12.05 11.80 5.08
CA ASP A 125 -12.95 12.79 5.65
C ASP A 125 -13.39 12.35 7.06
N LEU A 126 -12.73 12.92 8.08
CA LEU A 126 -13.03 12.62 9.47
C LEU A 126 -14.41 13.13 9.93
N ALA A 127 -14.96 14.15 9.27
CA ALA A 127 -16.31 14.63 9.57
C ALA A 127 -17.35 13.61 9.07
N ALA A 128 -17.16 13.08 7.86
CA ALA A 128 -17.98 11.99 7.34
C ALA A 128 -17.85 10.72 8.18
N LEU A 129 -16.64 10.37 8.64
CA LEU A 129 -16.43 9.25 9.56
C LEU A 129 -17.23 9.43 10.86
N LYS A 130 -17.13 10.61 11.49
CA LYS A 130 -17.85 10.92 12.72
C LYS A 130 -19.37 10.84 12.52
N ALA A 131 -19.87 11.39 11.44
CA ALA A 131 -21.30 11.34 11.08
C ALA A 131 -21.76 9.89 10.86
N ALA A 132 -21.00 9.07 10.15
CA ALA A 132 -21.33 7.66 9.90
C ALA A 132 -21.33 6.82 11.18
N LEU A 133 -20.43 7.10 12.13
CA LEU A 133 -20.41 6.45 13.44
C LEU A 133 -21.64 6.85 14.29
N ALA A 134 -22.01 8.13 14.28
CA ALA A 134 -23.15 8.65 15.02
C ALA A 134 -24.52 8.24 14.45
N ALA A 135 -24.59 7.85 13.18
CA ALA A 135 -25.84 7.45 12.53
C ALA A 135 -26.39 6.09 12.97
N ASP A 136 -25.55 5.23 13.59
CA ASP A 136 -25.92 3.89 14.01
C ASP A 136 -25.03 3.48 15.20
N ASP A 137 -25.63 3.09 16.32
CA ASP A 137 -24.95 2.70 17.57
C ASP A 137 -24.43 1.25 17.55
N ALA A 138 -24.64 0.50 16.46
CA ALA A 138 -24.12 -0.86 16.35
C ALA A 138 -22.60 -0.90 16.41
N PRO A 139 -22.00 -1.84 17.17
CA PRO A 139 -20.54 -1.96 17.27
C PRO A 139 -19.88 -2.02 15.90
N ALA A 140 -18.89 -1.14 15.66
CA ALA A 140 -18.26 -0.98 14.37
C ALA A 140 -16.75 -1.30 14.42
N LEU A 141 -16.20 -1.75 13.29
CA LEU A 141 -14.77 -1.71 12.99
C LEU A 141 -14.54 -0.66 11.88
N VAL A 142 -13.68 0.28 12.15
CA VAL A 142 -13.18 1.24 11.15
C VAL A 142 -11.86 0.70 10.61
N ALA A 143 -11.69 0.67 9.29
CA ALA A 143 -10.43 0.36 8.65
C ALA A 143 -9.88 1.62 7.96
N LEU A 144 -8.68 2.06 8.36
CA LEU A 144 -8.00 3.22 7.83
C LEU A 144 -6.50 2.95 7.70
N MET A 145 -6.00 2.91 6.46
CA MET A 145 -4.57 2.72 6.22
C MET A 145 -3.75 3.92 6.73
N LEU A 146 -2.48 3.71 7.07
CA LEU A 146 -1.59 4.79 7.52
C LEU A 146 -1.00 5.56 6.34
N ALA A 147 -0.71 4.86 5.23
CA ALA A 147 -0.18 5.48 4.02
C ALA A 147 -0.72 4.78 2.76
N ASN A 148 -1.18 5.55 1.80
CA ASN A 148 -1.74 4.99 0.57
C ASN A 148 -0.64 4.40 -0.33
N ASN A 149 -0.89 3.24 -0.90
CA ASN A 149 0.08 2.50 -1.73
C ASN A 149 0.27 3.10 -3.13
N GLU A 150 -0.63 3.94 -3.62
CA GLU A 150 -0.56 4.59 -4.93
C GLU A 150 -0.04 6.03 -4.81
N THR A 151 -0.70 6.88 -4.04
CA THR A 151 -0.36 8.29 -3.88
C THR A 151 0.76 8.54 -2.86
N GLY A 152 0.94 7.63 -1.89
CA GLY A 152 1.82 7.82 -0.75
C GLY A 152 1.22 8.71 0.35
N VAL A 153 0.01 9.23 0.18
CA VAL A 153 -0.64 10.16 1.13
C VAL A 153 -0.81 9.52 2.50
N LEU A 154 -0.42 10.25 3.54
CA LEU A 154 -0.56 9.84 4.93
C LEU A 154 -1.97 10.14 5.43
N GLN A 155 -2.55 9.18 6.13
CA GLN A 155 -3.90 9.29 6.66
C GLN A 155 -3.89 9.74 8.13
N PRO A 156 -4.91 10.47 8.59
CA PRO A 156 -4.98 11.01 9.95
C PRO A 156 -5.46 9.92 10.95
N VAL A 157 -4.65 8.85 11.11
CA VAL A 157 -5.03 7.65 11.89
C VAL A 157 -5.22 7.95 13.38
N ALA A 158 -4.34 8.78 13.98
CA ALA A 158 -4.44 9.09 15.40
C ALA A 158 -5.69 9.94 15.72
N GLU A 159 -6.03 10.89 14.83
CA GLU A 159 -7.24 11.71 14.93
C GLU A 159 -8.49 10.84 14.72
N ALA A 160 -8.45 9.94 13.73
CA ALA A 160 -9.52 8.98 13.50
C ALA A 160 -9.72 8.06 14.71
N ALA A 161 -8.64 7.59 15.35
CA ALA A 161 -8.70 6.76 16.56
C ALA A 161 -9.47 7.44 17.69
N ALA A 162 -9.30 8.75 17.88
CA ALA A 162 -10.03 9.49 18.89
C ALA A 162 -11.55 9.46 18.64
N ILE A 163 -11.96 9.71 17.38
CA ILE A 163 -13.38 9.68 16.96
C ILE A 163 -13.95 8.27 17.10
N VAL A 164 -13.19 7.25 16.66
CA VAL A 164 -13.60 5.84 16.69
C VAL A 164 -13.82 5.37 18.13
N HIS A 165 -12.89 5.67 19.04
CA HIS A 165 -13.01 5.26 20.43
C HIS A 165 -14.09 6.05 21.20
N GLU A 166 -14.29 7.34 20.89
CA GLU A 166 -15.42 8.11 21.45
C GLU A 166 -16.77 7.45 21.11
N ALA A 167 -16.89 6.85 19.93
CA ALA A 167 -18.07 6.10 19.49
C ALA A 167 -18.11 4.64 20.00
N GLY A 168 -17.15 4.19 20.83
CA GLY A 168 -17.07 2.80 21.29
C GLY A 168 -16.74 1.79 20.21
N ALA A 169 -16.22 2.22 19.06
CA ALA A 169 -15.83 1.39 17.93
C ALA A 169 -14.33 1.00 18.01
N PHE A 170 -13.90 0.14 17.07
CA PHE A 170 -12.52 -0.35 16.96
C PHE A 170 -11.85 0.16 15.69
N LEU A 171 -10.51 0.33 15.72
CA LEU A 171 -9.71 0.81 14.60
C LEU A 171 -8.70 -0.25 14.13
N LEU A 172 -8.79 -0.64 12.87
CA LEU A 172 -7.79 -1.41 12.13
C LEU A 172 -6.96 -0.47 11.25
N CYS A 173 -5.65 -0.47 11.44
CA CYS A 173 -4.73 0.32 10.64
C CYS A 173 -3.91 -0.56 9.69
N ASP A 174 -3.99 -0.33 8.37
CA ASP A 174 -3.04 -0.92 7.43
C ASP A 174 -1.76 -0.06 7.35
N ALA A 175 -0.67 -0.52 7.98
CA ALA A 175 0.62 0.15 7.98
C ALA A 175 1.63 -0.49 7.00
N VAL A 176 1.18 -1.34 6.08
CA VAL A 176 2.04 -2.07 5.14
C VAL A 176 2.94 -1.15 4.33
N GLN A 177 2.46 0.02 3.94
CA GLN A 177 3.26 0.98 3.18
C GLN A 177 4.05 1.96 4.06
N ALA A 178 3.68 2.13 5.32
CA ALA A 178 4.31 3.10 6.21
C ALA A 178 5.50 2.51 6.98
N ALA A 179 5.36 1.28 7.51
CA ALA A 179 6.39 0.64 8.31
C ALA A 179 7.72 0.54 7.57
N GLY A 180 8.80 0.99 8.22
CA GLY A 180 10.16 1.01 7.65
C GLY A 180 10.42 2.08 6.58
N LYS A 181 9.45 2.98 6.33
CA LYS A 181 9.60 4.14 5.44
C LYS A 181 9.48 5.45 6.19
N ILE A 182 8.61 5.49 7.20
CA ILE A 182 8.45 6.58 8.17
C ILE A 182 8.40 5.98 9.58
N PRO A 183 8.64 6.77 10.63
CA PRO A 183 8.40 6.33 12.00
C PRO A 183 6.95 5.90 12.19
N VAL A 184 6.75 4.72 12.78
CA VAL A 184 5.43 4.20 13.15
C VAL A 184 5.48 3.86 14.63
N ASP A 185 4.54 4.40 15.40
CA ASP A 185 4.36 4.09 16.82
C ASP A 185 2.92 3.63 17.05
N PHE A 186 2.75 2.31 17.24
CA PHE A 186 1.46 1.68 17.41
C PHE A 186 0.68 2.25 18.61
N ALA A 187 1.38 2.57 19.70
CA ALA A 187 0.76 3.16 20.87
C ALA A 187 0.27 4.60 20.60
N ALA A 188 1.08 5.41 19.90
CA ALA A 188 0.72 6.78 19.55
C ALA A 188 -0.40 6.84 18.50
N LEU A 189 -0.46 5.90 17.56
CA LEU A 189 -1.56 5.77 16.60
C LEU A 189 -2.88 5.38 17.27
N ARG A 190 -2.82 4.80 18.45
CA ARG A 190 -4.00 4.31 19.19
C ARG A 190 -4.88 3.34 18.38
N ALA A 191 -4.30 2.66 17.40
CA ALA A 191 -5.00 1.62 16.67
C ALA A 191 -5.22 0.38 17.56
N ASP A 192 -6.32 -0.32 17.37
CA ASP A 192 -6.61 -1.57 18.08
C ASP A 192 -5.91 -2.76 17.43
N MET A 193 -5.79 -2.71 16.10
CA MET A 193 -5.04 -3.67 15.30
C MET A 193 -4.25 -2.96 14.21
N LEU A 194 -3.08 -3.53 13.84
CA LEU A 194 -2.22 -2.97 12.80
C LEU A 194 -1.65 -4.08 11.91
N ILE A 195 -1.73 -3.87 10.59
CA ILE A 195 -1.30 -4.83 9.55
C ILE A 195 0.11 -4.49 9.07
N LEU A 196 0.95 -5.52 8.92
CA LEU A 196 2.29 -5.42 8.34
C LEU A 196 2.50 -6.45 7.22
N GLY A 197 3.24 -6.05 6.18
CA GLY A 197 3.66 -6.90 5.07
C GLY A 197 5.18 -6.98 4.94
N GLY A 198 5.78 -8.15 5.15
CA GLY A 198 7.23 -8.28 5.19
C GLY A 198 7.93 -7.87 3.89
N HIS A 199 7.38 -8.25 2.74
CA HIS A 199 8.01 -7.97 1.44
C HIS A 199 8.11 -6.47 1.09
N LYS A 200 7.35 -5.59 1.76
CA LYS A 200 7.45 -4.14 1.62
C LYS A 200 8.64 -3.56 2.40
N LEU A 201 9.18 -4.32 3.34
CA LEU A 201 10.37 -3.98 4.14
C LEU A 201 11.66 -4.58 3.58
N GLY A 202 11.57 -5.43 2.55
CA GLY A 202 12.70 -6.22 2.05
C GLY A 202 12.91 -7.53 2.79
N ALA A 203 11.86 -8.07 3.40
CA ALA A 203 11.79 -9.45 3.87
C ALA A 203 11.39 -10.41 2.73
N PRO A 204 11.48 -11.74 2.94
CA PRO A 204 10.90 -12.70 2.01
C PRO A 204 9.41 -12.47 1.78
N MET A 205 8.92 -12.82 0.59
CA MET A 205 7.47 -12.93 0.34
C MET A 205 6.89 -14.08 1.19
N GLY A 206 5.59 -14.04 1.47
CA GLY A 206 4.93 -15.08 2.25
C GLY A 206 5.12 -14.95 3.77
N VAL A 207 5.43 -13.75 4.26
CA VAL A 207 5.46 -13.41 5.69
C VAL A 207 4.94 -12.00 5.93
N GLY A 208 4.20 -11.83 7.02
CA GLY A 208 3.67 -10.56 7.51
C GLY A 208 3.33 -10.66 9.00
N ALA A 209 2.64 -9.66 9.52
CA ALA A 209 2.16 -9.70 10.90
C ALA A 209 0.86 -8.90 11.06
N LEU A 210 0.07 -9.34 12.04
CA LEU A 210 -1.00 -8.57 12.64
C LEU A 210 -0.57 -8.18 14.05
N THR A 211 -0.57 -6.90 14.37
CA THR A 211 -0.41 -6.42 15.74
C THR A 211 -1.80 -6.26 16.36
N VAL A 212 -1.99 -6.76 17.57
CA VAL A 212 -3.25 -6.72 18.29
C VAL A 212 -3.01 -6.12 19.66
N ARG A 213 -3.69 -5.04 19.98
CA ARG A 213 -3.57 -4.31 21.24
C ARG A 213 -3.71 -5.25 22.44
N GLU A 214 -2.83 -5.12 23.42
CA GLU A 214 -2.82 -5.92 24.63
C GLU A 214 -4.18 -5.87 25.34
N GLY A 215 -4.65 -7.01 25.84
CA GLY A 215 -5.95 -7.13 26.50
C GLY A 215 -7.16 -7.20 25.57
N MET A 216 -7.00 -7.03 24.27
CA MET A 216 -8.09 -7.14 23.29
C MET A 216 -8.51 -8.59 23.11
N ALA A 217 -9.82 -8.87 23.17
CA ALA A 217 -10.35 -10.19 22.86
C ALA A 217 -10.08 -10.53 21.37
N PHE A 218 -9.66 -11.77 21.10
CA PHE A 218 -9.28 -12.20 19.77
C PHE A 218 -9.76 -13.63 19.48
N ALA A 219 -10.52 -13.80 18.42
CA ALA A 219 -10.92 -15.11 17.90
C ALA A 219 -10.00 -15.51 16.74
N ALA A 220 -9.32 -16.64 16.86
CA ALA A 220 -8.48 -17.17 15.80
C ALA A 220 -9.33 -17.58 14.58
N ARG A 221 -8.94 -17.12 13.39
CA ARG A 221 -9.54 -17.59 12.13
C ARG A 221 -9.03 -18.98 11.75
N SER A 222 -7.73 -19.25 11.95
CA SER A 222 -7.12 -20.56 11.76
C SER A 222 -7.00 -21.23 13.11
N VAL A 223 -7.84 -22.24 13.36
CA VAL A 223 -7.90 -22.98 14.63
C VAL A 223 -7.03 -24.23 14.59
N GLY A 224 -6.46 -24.67 15.74
CA GLY A 224 -5.58 -25.80 15.84
C GLY A 224 -4.70 -25.78 17.09
N GLY A 225 -3.38 -25.88 16.91
CA GLY A 225 -2.41 -25.83 18.01
C GLY A 225 -2.26 -24.46 18.68
N GLY A 226 -1.37 -24.37 19.67
CA GLY A 226 -1.18 -23.17 20.50
C GLY A 226 -0.21 -22.12 19.91
N GLN A 227 0.16 -22.23 18.63
CA GLN A 227 1.07 -21.29 17.97
C GLN A 227 0.52 -19.86 18.03
N GLU A 228 1.42 -18.89 17.88
CA GLU A 228 1.08 -17.47 17.91
C GLU A 228 0.14 -17.11 19.07
N MET A 229 0.41 -17.62 20.24
CA MET A 229 -0.38 -17.36 21.47
C MET A 229 -1.88 -17.71 21.29
N ARG A 230 -2.20 -18.75 20.54
CA ARG A 230 -3.56 -19.21 20.16
C ARG A 230 -4.32 -18.24 19.26
N ARG A 231 -3.64 -17.25 18.66
CA ARG A 231 -4.25 -16.29 17.74
C ARG A 231 -4.19 -16.73 16.27
N ARG A 232 -3.22 -17.63 15.95
CA ARG A 232 -3.07 -18.21 14.61
C ARG A 232 -2.40 -19.58 14.72
N ALA A 233 -3.11 -20.64 14.40
CA ALA A 233 -2.60 -22.02 14.46
C ALA A 233 -1.82 -22.37 13.18
N GLY A 234 -1.11 -23.50 13.27
CA GLY A 234 -0.24 -24.04 12.21
C GLY A 234 1.23 -23.77 12.50
N SER A 235 2.09 -24.65 11.99
CA SER A 235 3.55 -24.52 12.15
C SER A 235 4.01 -23.17 11.60
N GLU A 236 4.84 -22.50 12.39
CA GLU A 236 5.37 -21.18 12.06
C GLU A 236 6.39 -21.29 10.92
N ASN A 237 6.38 -20.34 10.00
CA ASN A 237 7.38 -20.20 8.95
C ASN A 237 8.69 -19.63 9.52
N VAL A 238 9.46 -20.47 10.22
CA VAL A 238 10.70 -20.05 10.92
C VAL A 238 11.64 -19.30 9.99
N ILE A 239 11.82 -19.76 8.77
CA ILE A 239 12.73 -19.18 7.76
C ILE A 239 12.26 -17.79 7.33
N GLY A 240 10.98 -17.65 6.96
CA GLY A 240 10.39 -16.37 6.55
C GLY A 240 10.35 -15.37 7.71
N ILE A 241 10.02 -15.83 8.92
CA ILE A 241 9.96 -15.02 10.14
C ILE A 241 11.35 -14.49 10.51
N ALA A 242 12.40 -15.33 10.46
CA ALA A 242 13.78 -14.89 10.70
C ALA A 242 14.20 -13.79 9.71
N GLY A 243 13.90 -13.96 8.41
CA GLY A 243 14.14 -12.95 7.39
C GLY A 243 13.33 -11.66 7.63
N PHE A 244 12.09 -11.78 8.12
CA PHE A 244 11.25 -10.62 8.43
C PHE A 244 11.79 -9.82 9.62
N GLY A 245 12.21 -10.48 10.70
CA GLY A 245 12.85 -9.80 11.83
C GLY A 245 14.12 -9.05 11.41
N ALA A 246 14.99 -9.69 10.63
CA ALA A 246 16.21 -9.05 10.12
C ALA A 246 15.90 -7.83 9.22
N ALA A 247 14.91 -7.94 8.35
CA ALA A 247 14.45 -6.82 7.52
C ALA A 247 13.86 -5.69 8.37
N ALA A 248 13.06 -6.01 9.39
CA ALA A 248 12.48 -5.04 10.31
C ALA A 248 13.55 -4.25 11.07
N ARG A 249 14.56 -4.95 11.62
CA ARG A 249 15.68 -4.32 12.31
C ARG A 249 16.49 -3.40 11.37
N ALA A 250 16.79 -3.85 10.16
CA ALA A 250 17.50 -3.06 9.18
C ALA A 250 16.68 -1.84 8.71
N ALA A 251 15.37 -1.98 8.54
CA ALA A 251 14.47 -0.89 8.18
C ALA A 251 14.37 0.15 9.32
N HIS A 252 14.26 -0.30 10.57
CA HIS A 252 14.22 0.58 11.74
C HIS A 252 15.49 1.44 11.83
N GLY A 253 16.67 0.83 11.70
CA GLY A 253 17.95 1.55 11.69
C GLY A 253 18.16 2.48 10.50
N GLY A 254 17.47 2.20 9.37
CA GLY A 254 17.60 2.94 8.11
C GLY A 254 16.55 4.04 7.87
N LEU A 255 15.68 4.37 8.84
CA LEU A 255 14.60 5.34 8.64
C LEU A 255 15.11 6.73 8.24
N GLN A 256 16.21 7.21 8.82
CA GLN A 256 16.80 8.51 8.48
C GLN A 256 17.33 8.52 7.04
N ASP A 257 18.00 7.43 6.63
CA ASP A 257 18.47 7.28 5.26
C ASP A 257 17.30 7.18 4.26
N PHE A 258 16.20 6.60 4.66
CA PHE A 258 15.01 6.52 3.82
C PHE A 258 14.39 7.90 3.57
N ALA A 259 14.44 8.81 4.53
CA ALA A 259 13.92 10.17 4.40
C ALA A 259 14.59 10.96 3.25
N ARG A 260 15.87 10.65 2.89
CA ARG A 260 16.56 11.26 1.71
C ARG A 260 15.81 11.06 0.39
N LEU A 261 14.96 10.04 0.31
CA LEU A 261 14.20 9.75 -0.91
C LEU A 261 13.20 10.85 -1.24
N ALA A 262 12.81 11.67 -0.27
CA ALA A 262 11.96 12.84 -0.52
C ALA A 262 12.61 13.78 -1.54
N ALA A 263 13.91 14.06 -1.39
CA ALA A 263 14.63 14.92 -2.35
C ALA A 263 14.71 14.30 -3.77
N LEU A 264 14.79 12.97 -3.87
CA LEU A 264 14.76 12.30 -5.18
C LEU A 264 13.35 12.32 -5.79
N ARG A 265 12.31 12.10 -5.00
CA ARG A 265 10.91 12.21 -5.42
C ARG A 265 10.61 13.62 -5.91
N ASP A 266 10.96 14.64 -5.12
CA ASP A 266 10.70 16.03 -5.44
C ASP A 266 11.48 16.46 -6.71
N ARG A 267 12.69 15.93 -6.91
CA ARG A 267 13.45 16.12 -8.16
C ARG A 267 12.73 15.51 -9.37
N ILE A 268 12.09 14.35 -9.23
CA ILE A 268 11.27 13.75 -10.31
C ILE A 268 10.14 14.73 -10.67
N GLU A 269 9.38 15.16 -9.67
CA GLU A 269 8.21 16.02 -9.86
C GLU A 269 8.59 17.37 -10.47
N ALA A 270 9.61 18.03 -9.95
CA ALA A 270 10.10 19.29 -10.48
C ALA A 270 10.53 19.20 -11.96
N ARG A 271 11.34 18.19 -12.29
CA ARG A 271 11.83 18.01 -13.67
C ARG A 271 10.71 17.60 -14.64
N ILE A 272 9.72 16.83 -14.16
CA ILE A 272 8.54 16.52 -15.00
C ILE A 272 7.71 17.80 -15.21
N ALA A 273 7.51 18.61 -14.18
CA ALA A 273 6.80 19.90 -14.31
C ALA A 273 7.49 20.87 -15.29
N ASP A 274 8.82 20.91 -15.31
CA ASP A 274 9.61 21.72 -16.26
C ASP A 274 9.34 21.32 -17.72
N VAL A 275 9.26 20.03 -18.02
CA VAL A 275 9.05 19.53 -19.40
C VAL A 275 7.59 19.31 -19.75
N ALA A 276 6.71 19.29 -18.76
CA ALA A 276 5.27 19.07 -18.87
C ALA A 276 4.49 19.91 -17.82
N PRO A 277 4.32 21.20 -18.05
CA PRO A 277 3.60 22.07 -17.09
C PRO A 277 2.14 21.67 -16.84
N ASP A 278 1.56 20.83 -17.71
CA ASP A 278 0.24 20.24 -17.60
C ASP A 278 0.23 18.87 -16.87
N ALA A 279 1.37 18.39 -16.38
CA ALA A 279 1.44 17.18 -15.56
C ALA A 279 0.77 17.42 -14.20
N VAL A 280 0.10 16.38 -13.70
CA VAL A 280 -0.59 16.39 -12.41
C VAL A 280 0.08 15.34 -11.51
N PHE A 281 0.32 15.73 -10.26
CA PHE A 281 0.87 14.88 -9.20
C PHE A 281 -0.20 14.68 -8.14
N PHE A 282 -0.75 13.47 -8.08
CA PHE A 282 -1.87 13.16 -7.19
C PHE A 282 -1.41 13.08 -5.73
N GLY A 283 -2.14 13.76 -4.86
CA GLY A 283 -1.83 13.85 -3.44
C GLY A 283 -0.66 14.77 -3.10
N ALA A 284 -0.21 15.63 -4.05
CA ALA A 284 0.94 16.50 -3.82
C ALA A 284 0.67 17.61 -2.78
N GLY A 285 -0.58 18.00 -2.57
CA GLY A 285 -0.99 18.95 -1.55
C GLY A 285 -1.07 18.40 -0.13
N ALA A 286 -0.95 17.07 0.05
CA ALA A 286 -0.97 16.41 1.34
C ALA A 286 0.42 15.92 1.79
N GLU A 287 0.55 15.59 3.08
CA GLU A 287 1.73 14.89 3.58
C GLU A 287 1.81 13.48 2.97
N ARG A 288 2.99 13.12 2.47
CA ARG A 288 3.20 11.86 1.73
C ARG A 288 4.44 11.12 2.21
N LEU A 289 4.45 9.81 1.96
CA LEU A 289 5.67 9.01 2.05
C LEU A 289 6.82 9.65 1.24
N PRO A 290 8.06 9.59 1.73
CA PRO A 290 9.20 10.24 1.06
C PRO A 290 9.54 9.63 -0.30
N ASN A 291 9.03 8.44 -0.61
CA ASN A 291 9.48 7.64 -1.75
C ASN A 291 8.47 7.55 -2.90
N THR A 292 7.28 8.13 -2.80
CA THR A 292 6.17 7.86 -3.72
C THR A 292 5.75 9.10 -4.47
N SER A 293 5.70 9.01 -5.80
CA SER A 293 5.06 9.98 -6.67
C SER A 293 4.05 9.26 -7.58
N TYR A 294 2.83 9.75 -7.64
CA TYR A 294 1.77 9.27 -8.52
C TYR A 294 1.39 10.38 -9.46
N LEU A 295 1.64 10.19 -10.75
CA LEU A 295 1.60 11.27 -11.72
C LEU A 295 0.94 10.87 -13.03
N SER A 296 0.36 11.87 -13.71
CA SER A 296 -0.18 11.74 -15.07
C SER A 296 0.01 13.04 -15.85
N ALA A 297 -0.18 12.97 -17.15
CA ALA A 297 -0.32 14.15 -18.00
C ALA A 297 -1.38 13.88 -19.09
N PRO A 298 -2.09 14.92 -19.58
CA PRO A 298 -3.10 14.75 -20.61
C PRO A 298 -2.57 14.03 -21.87
N GLY A 299 -3.38 13.12 -22.42
CA GLY A 299 -3.07 12.37 -23.63
C GLY A 299 -2.12 11.19 -23.44
N LEU A 300 -1.71 10.88 -22.21
CA LEU A 300 -0.97 9.66 -21.91
C LEU A 300 -1.94 8.49 -21.64
N ASP A 301 -1.44 7.30 -21.98
CA ASP A 301 -2.05 6.02 -21.65
C ASP A 301 -1.03 5.21 -20.85
N ALA A 302 -1.42 4.76 -19.65
CA ALA A 302 -0.52 4.12 -18.70
C ALA A 302 0.08 2.82 -19.27
N GLU A 303 -0.70 2.01 -19.98
CA GLU A 303 -0.22 0.75 -20.55
C GLU A 303 0.90 0.99 -21.57
N THR A 304 0.66 1.91 -22.51
CA THR A 304 1.66 2.30 -23.50
C THR A 304 2.91 2.91 -22.84
N LEU A 305 2.73 3.73 -21.80
CA LEU A 305 3.82 4.37 -21.09
C LEU A 305 4.66 3.35 -20.31
N LEU A 306 4.02 2.40 -19.63
CA LEU A 306 4.71 1.32 -18.91
C LEU A 306 5.56 0.47 -19.85
N MET A 307 5.02 0.08 -21.02
CA MET A 307 5.78 -0.66 -22.03
C MET A 307 7.00 0.12 -22.51
N ALA A 308 6.86 1.42 -22.77
CA ALA A 308 7.97 2.26 -23.22
C ALA A 308 9.07 2.38 -22.16
N LEU A 309 8.68 2.58 -20.90
CA LEU A 309 9.61 2.66 -19.76
C LEU A 309 10.31 1.32 -19.51
N ASP A 310 9.60 0.21 -19.60
CA ASP A 310 10.16 -1.13 -19.42
C ASP A 310 11.22 -1.46 -20.48
N LEU A 311 10.95 -1.12 -21.75
CA LEU A 311 11.92 -1.25 -22.86
C LEU A 311 13.16 -0.39 -22.64
N ASP A 312 13.02 0.77 -22.01
CA ASP A 312 14.15 1.63 -21.61
C ASP A 312 14.83 1.15 -20.31
N GLY A 313 14.40 -0.01 -19.75
CA GLY A 313 14.98 -0.62 -18.57
C GLY A 313 14.57 0.06 -17.25
N ILE A 314 13.39 0.66 -17.20
CA ILE A 314 12.83 1.35 -16.02
C ILE A 314 11.55 0.61 -15.58
N ALA A 315 11.53 0.12 -14.34
CA ALA A 315 10.38 -0.56 -13.76
C ALA A 315 9.58 0.41 -12.89
N VAL A 316 8.32 0.66 -13.28
CA VAL A 316 7.31 1.44 -12.53
C VAL A 316 5.96 0.72 -12.63
N SER A 317 4.93 1.17 -11.91
CA SER A 317 3.58 0.58 -11.96
C SER A 317 2.53 1.59 -12.42
N ALA A 318 1.43 1.08 -12.97
CA ALA A 318 0.13 1.78 -12.93
C ALA A 318 -0.52 1.54 -11.56
N GLY A 319 -1.34 2.49 -11.09
CA GLY A 319 -2.01 2.39 -9.79
C GLY A 319 -2.84 1.11 -9.64
N ALA A 320 -3.59 0.74 -10.66
CA ALA A 320 -4.47 -0.43 -10.68
C ALA A 320 -3.78 -1.79 -10.96
N ALA A 321 -2.46 -1.89 -10.86
CA ALA A 321 -1.71 -3.11 -11.21
C ALA A 321 -2.02 -4.34 -10.31
N CYS A 322 -2.73 -4.16 -9.19
CA CYS A 322 -3.08 -5.25 -8.26
C CYS A 322 -4.32 -6.05 -8.65
N SER A 323 -5.15 -5.60 -9.58
CA SER A 323 -6.37 -6.29 -10.00
C SER A 323 -6.14 -7.10 -11.28
N SER A 324 -5.84 -8.39 -11.15
CA SER A 324 -5.92 -9.44 -12.20
C SER A 324 -5.16 -9.19 -13.51
N GLY A 325 -4.05 -8.47 -13.52
CA GLY A 325 -3.18 -8.37 -14.72
C GLY A 325 -3.73 -7.51 -15.86
N LYS A 326 -4.89 -6.87 -15.71
CA LYS A 326 -5.39 -5.84 -16.63
C LYS A 326 -5.20 -4.47 -15.98
N ILE A 327 -4.64 -3.51 -16.71
CA ILE A 327 -4.55 -2.12 -16.28
C ILE A 327 -5.97 -1.57 -16.31
N GLY A 328 -6.61 -1.53 -15.13
CA GLY A 328 -7.93 -0.96 -14.93
C GLY A 328 -7.84 0.50 -14.45
N ARG A 329 -9.00 1.13 -14.33
CA ARG A 329 -9.14 2.44 -13.71
C ARG A 329 -8.77 2.35 -12.21
N SER A 330 -7.97 3.30 -11.71
CA SER A 330 -7.61 3.33 -10.28
C SER A 330 -8.82 3.74 -9.43
N ARG A 331 -9.27 2.82 -8.57
CA ARG A 331 -10.32 3.10 -7.58
C ARG A 331 -9.94 4.26 -6.64
N ILE A 332 -8.65 4.42 -6.36
CA ILE A 332 -8.13 5.49 -5.52
C ILE A 332 -8.35 6.85 -6.20
N LEU A 333 -7.99 6.97 -7.48
CA LEU A 333 -8.20 8.20 -8.24
C LEU A 333 -9.69 8.49 -8.45
N ASP A 334 -10.52 7.46 -8.59
CA ASP A 334 -11.98 7.61 -8.65
C ASP A 334 -12.53 8.16 -7.33
N ALA A 335 -12.09 7.63 -6.20
CA ALA A 335 -12.47 8.13 -4.87
C ALA A 335 -12.02 9.58 -4.63
N MET A 336 -10.90 10.00 -5.23
CA MET A 336 -10.39 11.37 -5.21
C MET A 336 -11.12 12.31 -6.19
N GLY A 337 -12.07 11.81 -7.01
CA GLY A 337 -12.76 12.59 -8.01
C GLY A 337 -11.91 12.97 -9.24
N VAL A 338 -10.82 12.27 -9.50
CA VAL A 338 -9.93 12.55 -10.65
C VAL A 338 -10.62 12.19 -11.96
N PRO A 339 -10.65 13.11 -12.96
CA PRO A 339 -11.22 12.82 -14.26
C PRO A 339 -10.54 11.64 -14.97
N GLU A 340 -11.32 10.82 -15.68
CA GLU A 340 -10.83 9.65 -16.42
C GLU A 340 -9.70 10.00 -17.41
N THR A 341 -9.77 11.17 -18.04
CA THR A 341 -8.75 11.67 -18.97
C THR A 341 -7.36 11.80 -18.36
N LEU A 342 -7.28 11.98 -17.04
CA LEU A 342 -6.03 12.00 -16.28
C LEU A 342 -5.72 10.65 -15.65
N SER A 343 -6.72 9.98 -15.04
CA SER A 343 -6.50 8.70 -14.35
C SER A 343 -6.01 7.59 -15.29
N ARG A 344 -6.43 7.63 -16.57
CA ARG A 344 -6.01 6.66 -17.59
C ARG A 344 -4.51 6.66 -17.88
N GLY A 345 -3.83 7.81 -17.75
CA GLY A 345 -2.40 7.96 -17.97
C GLY A 345 -1.55 7.88 -16.69
N ALA A 346 -2.17 7.57 -15.56
CA ALA A 346 -1.51 7.64 -14.27
C ALA A 346 -0.53 6.49 -14.04
N ILE A 347 0.71 6.83 -13.68
CA ILE A 347 1.74 5.89 -13.27
C ILE A 347 2.27 6.23 -11.89
N ARG A 348 2.62 5.19 -11.13
CA ARG A 348 3.25 5.32 -9.83
C ARG A 348 4.76 5.05 -9.94
N VAL A 349 5.54 5.98 -9.45
CA VAL A 349 6.99 5.85 -9.24
C VAL A 349 7.22 5.72 -7.75
N SER A 350 7.87 4.63 -7.33
CA SER A 350 8.18 4.41 -5.92
C SER A 350 9.63 3.99 -5.74
N LEU A 351 10.37 4.81 -5.03
CA LEU A 351 11.80 4.68 -4.77
C LEU A 351 12.07 3.78 -3.56
N GLY A 352 13.29 3.32 -3.40
CA GLY A 352 13.74 2.56 -2.24
C GLY A 352 15.19 2.80 -1.89
N TRP A 353 15.72 2.09 -0.91
CA TRP A 353 17.10 2.29 -0.41
C TRP A 353 18.18 2.11 -1.47
N THR A 354 17.91 1.40 -2.56
CA THR A 354 18.85 1.21 -3.69
C THR A 354 18.74 2.30 -4.75
N SER A 355 17.73 3.17 -4.70
CA SER A 355 17.51 4.22 -5.70
C SER A 355 18.53 5.34 -5.60
N VAL A 356 19.00 5.80 -6.75
CA VAL A 356 20.03 6.85 -6.89
C VAL A 356 19.57 7.95 -7.87
N ALA A 357 20.26 9.10 -7.85
CA ALA A 357 19.92 10.22 -8.71
C ALA A 357 19.94 9.88 -10.21
N ALA A 358 20.82 8.99 -10.64
CA ALA A 358 20.89 8.53 -12.03
C ALA A 358 19.62 7.78 -12.48
N ASP A 359 18.92 7.08 -11.57
CA ASP A 359 17.63 6.44 -11.88
C ASP A 359 16.56 7.50 -12.19
N VAL A 360 16.56 8.60 -11.42
CA VAL A 360 15.67 9.75 -11.63
C VAL A 360 15.92 10.38 -13.01
N ASP A 361 17.19 10.63 -13.36
CA ASP A 361 17.55 11.24 -14.64
C ASP A 361 17.07 10.38 -15.81
N ARG A 362 17.32 9.08 -15.76
CA ARG A 362 16.86 8.12 -16.78
C ARG A 362 15.33 8.07 -16.89
N PHE A 363 14.64 8.05 -15.75
CA PHE A 363 13.17 8.04 -15.73
C PHE A 363 12.60 9.28 -16.41
N VAL A 364 13.05 10.48 -16.03
CA VAL A 364 12.55 11.74 -16.59
C VAL A 364 12.81 11.81 -18.11
N GLU A 365 14.01 11.42 -18.57
CA GLU A 365 14.34 11.40 -20.00
C GLU A 365 13.43 10.42 -20.78
N SER A 366 13.23 9.22 -20.27
CA SER A 366 12.40 8.21 -20.92
C SER A 366 10.93 8.62 -20.94
N TRP A 367 10.41 9.10 -19.82
CA TRP A 367 9.04 9.60 -19.71
C TRP A 367 8.79 10.77 -20.70
N SER A 368 9.72 11.72 -20.77
CA SER A 368 9.63 12.87 -21.69
C SER A 368 9.59 12.42 -23.15
N ARG A 369 10.43 11.44 -23.53
CA ARG A 369 10.39 10.86 -24.89
C ARG A 369 9.04 10.19 -25.20
N ALA A 370 8.52 9.42 -24.26
CA ALA A 370 7.22 8.75 -24.42
C ALA A 370 6.09 9.75 -24.59
N ARG A 371 6.05 10.80 -23.75
CA ARG A 371 5.06 11.88 -23.84
C ARG A 371 5.12 12.62 -25.18
N ASN A 372 6.33 12.98 -25.65
CA ASN A 372 6.49 13.68 -26.93
C ASN A 372 5.99 12.82 -28.10
N ARG A 373 6.23 11.50 -28.07
CA ARG A 373 5.67 10.57 -29.09
C ARG A 373 4.15 10.54 -29.07
N ALA A 374 3.54 10.51 -27.87
CA ALA A 374 2.08 10.51 -27.71
C ALA A 374 1.46 11.80 -28.28
N ARG A 375 2.03 12.98 -27.98
CA ARG A 375 1.59 14.28 -28.52
C ARG A 375 1.69 14.34 -30.04
N THR A 376 2.82 13.95 -30.60
CA THR A 376 3.01 13.94 -32.08
C THR A 376 1.98 13.04 -32.79
N LYS A 377 1.61 11.91 -32.16
CA LYS A 377 0.59 11.00 -32.68
C LYS A 377 -0.81 11.65 -32.63
N ALA A 378 -1.15 12.34 -31.55
CA ALA A 378 -2.41 13.05 -31.37
C ALA A 378 -2.55 14.21 -32.38
N ASP A 379 -1.49 15.01 -32.57
CA ASP A 379 -1.46 16.11 -33.53
C ASP A 379 -1.66 15.61 -34.98
N LYS A 380 -1.01 14.51 -35.35
CA LYS A 380 -1.21 13.88 -36.68
C LYS A 380 -2.63 13.34 -36.88
N ALA A 381 -3.25 12.78 -35.83
CA ALA A 381 -4.63 12.31 -35.90
C ALA A 381 -5.63 13.46 -36.08
N ASN A 382 -5.41 14.59 -35.42
CA ASN A 382 -6.24 15.79 -35.57
C ASN A 382 -6.08 16.49 -36.92
N THR A 383 -4.89 16.45 -37.52
CA THR A 383 -4.66 17.02 -38.86
C THR A 383 -5.15 16.14 -40.01
N SER A 384 -5.44 14.86 -39.76
CA SER A 384 -5.96 13.91 -40.77
C SER A 384 -7.48 13.85 -40.84
N ILE A 385 -8.24 14.61 -40.06
CA ILE A 385 -9.69 14.76 -40.22
C ILE A 385 -9.91 15.84 -41.26
N PRO A 386 -10.43 15.53 -42.50
CA PRO A 386 -10.67 16.57 -43.47
C PRO A 386 -11.77 17.51 -42.97
N ALA A 387 -11.50 18.82 -43.04
CA ALA A 387 -12.51 19.86 -42.88
C ALA A 387 -13.48 19.77 -44.08
N GLY A 388 -14.50 18.91 -43.97
CA GLY A 388 -15.42 18.74 -45.06
C GLY A 388 -16.45 17.65 -44.84
N ALA A 389 -17.40 17.89 -43.94
CA ALA A 389 -18.73 17.28 -43.98
C ALA A 389 -19.73 18.13 -43.18
N ALA A 390 -19.82 19.42 -43.52
CA ALA A 390 -21.08 20.14 -43.27
C ALA A 390 -22.04 19.69 -44.41
N SER A 391 -22.79 18.62 -44.15
CA SER A 391 -23.90 18.18 -44.96
C SER A 391 -25.01 19.23 -44.89
N GLU A 392 -25.15 20.02 -45.94
CA GLU A 392 -26.37 20.70 -46.24
C GLU A 392 -27.51 19.71 -46.32
N ALA A 393 -28.42 19.74 -45.37
CA ALA A 393 -29.72 19.12 -45.49
C ALA A 393 -30.63 20.07 -46.27
N PRO A 394 -31.27 19.63 -47.39
CA PRO A 394 -32.22 20.48 -48.09
C PRO A 394 -33.50 20.61 -47.26
N LEU A 395 -33.94 21.84 -47.05
CA LEU A 395 -35.29 22.16 -46.62
C LEU A 395 -36.30 21.63 -47.63
N ALA A 396 -37.01 20.56 -47.26
CA ALA A 396 -38.22 20.17 -47.98
C ALA A 396 -39.37 21.05 -47.49
N ALA A 397 -39.89 21.89 -48.39
CA ALA A 397 -41.15 22.61 -48.24
C ALA A 397 -42.29 21.61 -48.07
N VAL A 398 -43.15 21.84 -47.08
CA VAL A 398 -44.46 21.20 -46.99
C VAL A 398 -45.47 22.26 -47.39
N GLU A 399 -46.03 22.08 -48.61
CA GLU A 399 -47.29 22.71 -49.03
C GLU A 399 -48.42 21.67 -48.92
N SER A 400 -49.54 22.19 -48.41
CA SER A 400 -50.92 21.67 -48.33
C SER A 400 -51.23 20.59 -47.34
#